data_4a5f0bc89ed915544e1998cbaa7b9f41
#
_entry.id   4a5f0bc89ed915544e1998cbaa7b9f41
#
_cell.length_a   1.000
_cell.length_b   1.000
_cell.length_c   1.000
_cell.angle_alpha   90.00
_cell.angle_beta   90.00
_cell.angle_gamma   90.00
#
_symmetry.space_group_name_H-M   'P 1'
#
loop_
_entity.id
_entity.type
_entity.pdbx_description
1 polymer ?
#
loop_
_entity_poly.entity_id
_entity_poly.type
_entity_poly.pdbx_seq_one_letter_code
_entity_poly.pdbx_strand_id
1 'polypeptide(L)'
;LNMKNPDISILSEEFLKEVRKTPHKNLAIELLKKLLEDKVKVMSRSNLVQSKKFSEMIASAINSYRNKAITNAEVIEALIQMANDITSTDNREDELGLTKDELAFYDALTNKDAVKEFMENRVLIQIAHELTASIKKSMTVDWTLKDSARAKMRSEIRRLLRKYKYPPE
;
A
#
# COMPACT_ATOMS: atom_id res chain seq x y z
N LEU A 1 1.10 -18.93 -23.90
CA LEU A 1 0.71 -17.74 -23.15
C LEU A 1 1.91 -16.80 -23.06
N ASN A 2 1.91 -15.81 -23.94
CA ASN A 2 2.96 -14.81 -24.04
C ASN A 2 2.75 -13.77 -22.94
N MET A 3 3.25 -14.05 -21.74
CA MET A 3 3.18 -13.10 -20.62
C MET A 3 4.40 -12.17 -20.63
N LYS A 4 4.43 -11.26 -21.58
CA LYS A 4 5.33 -10.10 -21.58
C LYS A 4 4.62 -8.97 -20.82
N ASN A 5 5.06 -8.71 -19.60
CA ASN A 5 4.56 -7.71 -18.64
C ASN A 5 3.18 -8.06 -18.05
N PRO A 6 3.13 -8.52 -16.80
CA PRO A 6 1.86 -8.61 -16.07
C PRO A 6 1.33 -7.21 -15.81
N ASP A 7 0.42 -6.77 -16.66
CA ASP A 7 -0.34 -5.56 -16.45
C ASP A 7 -1.41 -5.82 -15.37
N ILE A 8 -1.72 -4.79 -14.60
CA ILE A 8 -2.74 -4.80 -13.53
C ILE A 8 -4.11 -5.27 -14.06
N SER A 9 -4.37 -5.08 -15.35
CA SER A 9 -5.54 -5.60 -16.04
C SER A 9 -5.69 -7.12 -15.94
N ILE A 10 -4.60 -7.85 -15.59
CA ILE A 10 -4.63 -9.31 -15.39
C ILE A 10 -5.37 -9.68 -14.09
N LEU A 11 -5.43 -8.79 -13.10
CA LEU A 11 -6.22 -8.98 -11.87
C LEU A 11 -7.69 -8.57 -12.06
N SER A 12 -8.20 -8.64 -13.29
CA SER A 12 -9.62 -8.40 -13.58
C SER A 12 -10.52 -9.47 -12.95
N GLU A 13 -11.78 -9.15 -12.73
CA GLU A 13 -12.77 -10.11 -12.19
C GLU A 13 -12.87 -11.37 -13.05
N GLU A 14 -12.76 -11.24 -14.36
CA GLU A 14 -12.84 -12.35 -15.31
C GLU A 14 -11.66 -13.31 -15.13
N PHE A 15 -10.44 -12.77 -14.99
CA PHE A 15 -9.25 -13.56 -14.71
C PHE A 15 -9.36 -14.28 -13.36
N LEU A 16 -9.83 -13.60 -12.31
CA LEU A 16 -10.00 -14.19 -11.00
C LEU A 16 -11.06 -15.31 -11.00
N LYS A 17 -12.12 -15.17 -11.79
CA LYS A 17 -13.12 -16.23 -11.99
C LYS A 17 -12.50 -17.45 -12.66
N GLU A 18 -11.65 -17.28 -13.67
CA GLU A 18 -10.96 -18.38 -14.35
C GLU A 18 -10.00 -19.10 -13.38
N VAL A 19 -9.30 -18.36 -12.56
CA VAL A 19 -8.40 -18.93 -11.53
C VAL A 19 -9.17 -19.83 -10.57
N ARG A 20 -10.38 -19.43 -10.15
CA ARG A 20 -11.24 -20.25 -9.29
C ARG A 20 -11.66 -21.57 -9.94
N LYS A 21 -11.87 -21.57 -11.24
CA LYS A 21 -12.37 -22.73 -12.00
C LYS A 21 -11.29 -23.71 -12.43
N THR A 22 -10.02 -23.28 -12.45
CA THR A 22 -8.95 -24.15 -12.95
C THR A 22 -8.76 -25.38 -12.09
N PRO A 23 -8.57 -26.60 -12.69
CA PRO A 23 -8.25 -27.79 -11.94
C PRO A 23 -6.82 -27.80 -11.40
N HIS A 24 -5.93 -27.00 -11.96
CA HIS A 24 -4.52 -26.90 -11.56
C HIS A 24 -4.32 -25.88 -10.42
N LYS A 25 -4.75 -26.24 -9.22
CA LYS A 25 -4.76 -25.33 -8.06
C LYS A 25 -3.36 -24.86 -7.66
N ASN A 26 -2.36 -25.72 -7.68
CA ASN A 26 -0.98 -25.35 -7.31
C ASN A 26 -0.41 -24.31 -8.28
N LEU A 27 -0.66 -24.48 -9.57
CA LEU A 27 -0.23 -23.51 -10.59
C LEU A 27 -0.95 -22.17 -10.42
N ALA A 28 -2.24 -22.20 -10.11
CA ALA A 28 -3.03 -20.99 -9.84
C ALA A 28 -2.47 -20.22 -8.63
N ILE A 29 -2.11 -20.91 -7.56
CA ILE A 29 -1.53 -20.30 -6.36
C ILE A 29 -0.19 -19.62 -6.69
N GLU A 30 0.70 -20.31 -7.40
CA GLU A 30 2.01 -19.75 -7.77
C GLU A 30 1.85 -18.54 -8.70
N LEU A 31 0.91 -18.59 -9.64
CA LEU A 31 0.64 -17.47 -10.55
C LEU A 31 0.09 -16.26 -9.80
N LEU A 32 -0.92 -16.45 -8.96
CA LEU A 32 -1.49 -15.37 -8.14
C LEU A 32 -0.46 -14.76 -7.21
N LYS A 33 0.32 -15.59 -6.54
CA LYS A 33 1.42 -15.15 -5.67
C LYS A 33 2.37 -14.23 -6.41
N LYS A 34 2.85 -14.67 -7.58
CA LYS A 34 3.80 -13.90 -8.39
C LYS A 34 3.20 -12.57 -8.84
N LEU A 35 1.97 -12.57 -9.36
CA LEU A 35 1.30 -11.36 -9.81
C LEU A 35 1.10 -10.35 -8.67
N LEU A 36 0.70 -10.83 -7.49
CA LEU A 36 0.52 -9.99 -6.32
C LEU A 36 1.85 -9.43 -5.80
N GLU A 37 2.90 -10.25 -5.75
CA GLU A 37 4.25 -9.80 -5.36
C GLU A 37 4.79 -8.73 -6.31
N ASP A 38 4.61 -8.90 -7.61
CA ASP A 38 5.01 -7.92 -8.63
C ASP A 38 4.24 -6.60 -8.46
N LYS A 39 2.93 -6.68 -8.23
CA LYS A 39 2.09 -5.50 -7.98
C LYS A 39 2.51 -4.77 -6.70
N VAL A 40 2.77 -5.51 -5.63
CA VAL A 40 3.24 -4.96 -4.35
C VAL A 40 4.61 -4.29 -4.51
N LYS A 41 5.49 -4.87 -5.30
CA LYS A 41 6.81 -4.30 -5.60
C LYS A 41 6.69 -2.95 -6.33
N VAL A 42 5.79 -2.84 -7.29
CA VAL A 42 5.50 -1.57 -7.97
C VAL A 42 4.92 -0.56 -6.97
N MET A 43 3.98 -0.99 -6.14
CA MET A 43 3.37 -0.16 -5.10
C MET A 43 4.40 0.41 -4.12
N SER A 44 5.48 -0.33 -3.81
CA SER A 44 6.52 0.10 -2.88
C SER A 44 7.20 1.41 -3.31
N ARG A 45 7.15 1.75 -4.59
CA ARG A 45 7.73 2.99 -5.12
C ARG A 45 6.93 4.23 -4.76
N SER A 46 5.64 4.08 -4.51
CA SER A 46 4.72 5.18 -4.22
C SER A 46 4.14 5.13 -2.81
N ASN A 47 3.92 3.95 -2.25
CA ASN A 47 3.33 3.78 -0.92
C ASN A 47 3.95 2.59 -0.18
N LEU A 48 5.01 2.87 0.57
CA LEU A 48 5.76 1.85 1.31
C LEU A 48 4.91 1.18 2.40
N VAL A 49 4.04 1.92 3.06
CA VAL A 49 3.18 1.40 4.16
C VAL A 49 2.22 0.34 3.63
N GLN A 50 1.50 0.62 2.56
CA GLN A 50 0.58 -0.33 1.94
C GLN A 50 1.32 -1.52 1.33
N SER A 51 2.46 -1.28 0.68
CA SER A 51 3.32 -2.32 0.13
C SER A 51 3.75 -3.32 1.21
N LYS A 52 4.23 -2.83 2.35
CA LYS A 52 4.64 -3.66 3.48
C LYS A 52 3.46 -4.49 4.01
N LYS A 53 2.31 -3.86 4.20
CA LYS A 53 1.09 -4.52 4.68
C LYS A 53 0.69 -5.69 3.79
N PHE A 54 0.59 -5.48 2.49
CA PHE A 54 0.20 -6.52 1.54
C PHE A 54 1.28 -7.60 1.41
N SER A 55 2.56 -7.23 1.43
CA SER A 55 3.67 -8.19 1.43
C SER A 55 3.59 -9.16 2.61
N GLU A 56 3.32 -8.65 3.81
CA GLU A 56 3.15 -9.46 5.02
C GLU A 56 1.90 -10.36 4.92
N MET A 57 0.80 -9.86 4.37
CA MET A 57 -0.42 -10.64 4.16
C MET A 57 -0.20 -11.80 3.19
N ILE A 58 0.49 -11.57 2.08
CA ILE A 58 0.83 -12.60 1.10
C ILE A 58 1.71 -13.67 1.75
N ALA A 59 2.77 -13.27 2.44
CA ALA A 59 3.67 -14.20 3.12
C ALA A 59 2.93 -15.05 4.16
N SER A 60 2.05 -14.44 4.94
CA SER A 60 1.23 -15.14 5.94
C SER A 60 0.31 -16.20 5.31
N ALA A 61 -0.39 -15.85 4.23
CA ALA A 61 -1.28 -16.77 3.53
C ALA A 61 -0.52 -17.95 2.94
N ILE A 62 0.61 -17.70 2.30
CA ILE A 62 1.46 -18.75 1.71
C ILE A 62 2.06 -19.66 2.79
N ASN A 63 2.51 -19.12 3.91
CA ASN A 63 3.02 -19.91 5.03
C ASN A 63 1.93 -20.80 5.62
N SER A 64 0.71 -20.29 5.81
CA SER A 64 -0.43 -21.06 6.29
C SER A 64 -0.76 -22.22 5.35
N TYR A 65 -0.67 -21.99 4.05
CA TYR A 65 -0.87 -23.04 3.04
C TYR A 65 0.25 -24.10 3.07
N ARG A 66 1.51 -23.67 3.12
CA ARG A 66 2.66 -24.60 3.20
C ARG A 66 2.64 -25.46 4.46
N ASN A 67 2.17 -24.89 5.56
CA ASN A 67 2.04 -25.59 6.84
C ASN A 67 0.74 -26.41 6.94
N LYS A 68 -0.03 -26.50 5.85
CA LYS A 68 -1.30 -27.23 5.76
C LYS A 68 -2.37 -26.73 6.75
N ALA A 69 -2.24 -25.48 7.22
CA ALA A 69 -3.24 -24.86 8.08
C ALA A 69 -4.50 -24.45 7.29
N ILE A 70 -4.34 -24.16 6.01
CA ILE A 70 -5.44 -23.85 5.08
C ILE A 70 -5.34 -24.68 3.80
N THR A 71 -6.47 -24.88 3.14
CA THR A 71 -6.58 -25.65 1.90
C THR A 71 -6.18 -24.83 0.67
N ASN A 72 -6.00 -25.50 -0.48
CA ASN A 72 -5.77 -24.84 -1.77
C ASN A 72 -6.87 -23.79 -2.08
N ALA A 73 -8.14 -24.16 -1.86
CA ALA A 73 -9.26 -23.27 -2.11
C ALA A 73 -9.22 -22.05 -1.20
N GLU A 74 -8.90 -22.23 0.08
CA GLU A 74 -8.80 -21.16 1.05
C GLU A 74 -7.67 -20.17 0.73
N VAL A 75 -6.48 -20.64 0.35
CA VAL A 75 -5.37 -19.74 -0.02
C VAL A 75 -5.68 -19.00 -1.32
N ILE A 76 -6.32 -19.64 -2.30
CA ILE A 76 -6.75 -18.98 -3.53
C ILE A 76 -7.73 -17.85 -3.22
N GLU A 77 -8.74 -18.11 -2.38
CA GLU A 77 -9.70 -17.07 -1.98
C GLU A 77 -9.02 -15.92 -1.22
N ALA A 78 -8.07 -16.22 -0.33
CA ALA A 78 -7.30 -15.21 0.38
C ALA A 78 -6.50 -14.33 -0.60
N LEU A 79 -5.83 -14.92 -1.59
CA LEU A 79 -5.07 -14.18 -2.60
C LEU A 79 -5.98 -13.36 -3.52
N ILE A 80 -7.15 -13.89 -3.89
CA ILE A 80 -8.17 -13.15 -4.66
C ILE A 80 -8.68 -11.95 -3.88
N GLN A 81 -8.95 -12.12 -2.58
CA GLN A 81 -9.36 -11.02 -1.72
C GLN A 81 -8.29 -9.92 -1.65
N MET A 82 -7.02 -10.29 -1.54
CA MET A 82 -5.91 -9.33 -1.59
C MET A 82 -5.85 -8.59 -2.93
N ALA A 83 -6.09 -9.27 -4.05
CA ALA A 83 -6.15 -8.65 -5.37
C ALA A 83 -7.27 -7.60 -5.44
N ASN A 84 -8.44 -7.90 -4.90
CA ASN A 84 -9.56 -6.97 -4.82
C ASN A 84 -9.24 -5.78 -3.91
N ASP A 85 -8.59 -6.01 -2.77
CA ASP A 85 -8.19 -4.95 -1.83
C ASP A 85 -7.15 -4.02 -2.46
N ILE A 86 -6.17 -4.55 -3.19
CA ILE A 86 -5.17 -3.77 -3.91
C ILE A 86 -5.84 -2.90 -4.99
N THR A 87 -6.78 -3.46 -5.74
CA THR A 87 -7.54 -2.73 -6.77
C THR A 87 -8.37 -1.61 -6.14
N SER A 88 -9.02 -1.88 -4.99
CA SER A 88 -9.77 -0.86 -4.24
C SER A 88 -8.86 0.26 -3.74
N THR A 89 -7.62 -0.05 -3.37
CA THR A 89 -6.64 0.95 -2.94
C THR A 89 -6.32 1.96 -4.05
N ASP A 90 -6.29 1.53 -5.30
CA ASP A 90 -6.06 2.42 -6.44
C ASP A 90 -7.15 3.50 -6.58
N ASN A 91 -8.36 3.26 -6.07
CA ASN A 91 -9.48 4.21 -6.11
C ASN A 91 -9.50 5.19 -4.92
N ARG A 92 -8.67 4.98 -3.90
CA ARG A 92 -8.67 5.81 -2.68
C ARG A 92 -8.22 7.25 -2.94
N GLU A 93 -7.42 7.49 -3.95
CA GLU A 93 -6.98 8.83 -4.34
C GLU A 93 -8.18 9.72 -4.64
N ASP A 94 -9.10 9.22 -5.45
CA ASP A 94 -10.31 9.94 -5.82
C ASP A 94 -11.27 10.09 -4.64
N GLU A 95 -11.46 9.05 -3.84
CA GLU A 95 -12.36 9.05 -2.69
C GLU A 95 -11.93 10.05 -1.61
N LEU A 96 -10.62 10.17 -1.37
CA LEU A 96 -10.07 11.06 -0.34
C LEU A 96 -9.66 12.43 -0.89
N GLY A 97 -9.65 12.62 -2.21
CA GLY A 97 -9.17 13.83 -2.83
C GLY A 97 -7.67 14.03 -2.64
N LEU A 98 -6.89 12.95 -2.59
CA LEU A 98 -5.45 12.96 -2.37
C LEU A 98 -4.69 12.51 -3.63
N THR A 99 -3.51 13.06 -3.85
CA THR A 99 -2.56 12.54 -4.84
C THR A 99 -1.89 11.28 -4.27
N LYS A 100 -1.14 10.54 -5.12
CA LYS A 100 -0.40 9.35 -4.67
C LYS A 100 0.55 9.64 -3.52
N ASP A 101 1.30 10.74 -3.62
CA ASP A 101 2.26 11.15 -2.58
C ASP A 101 1.55 11.51 -1.28
N GLU A 102 0.45 12.24 -1.37
CA GLU A 102 -0.37 12.62 -0.23
C GLU A 102 -1.01 11.39 0.43
N LEU A 103 -1.47 10.43 -0.38
CA LEU A 103 -2.03 9.17 0.11
C LEU A 103 -0.98 8.35 0.88
N ALA A 104 0.27 8.33 0.40
CA ALA A 104 1.36 7.65 1.10
C ALA A 104 1.60 8.24 2.50
N PHE A 105 1.57 9.57 2.64
CA PHE A 105 1.66 10.24 3.94
C PHE A 105 0.44 9.99 4.81
N TYR A 106 -0.75 10.03 4.23
CA TYR A 106 -1.98 9.70 4.94
C TYR A 106 -1.93 8.28 5.51
N ASP A 107 -1.50 7.30 4.73
CA ASP A 107 -1.35 5.92 5.17
C ASP A 107 -0.29 5.77 6.28
N ALA A 108 0.81 6.49 6.18
CA ALA A 108 1.82 6.52 7.23
C ALA A 108 1.28 7.10 8.55
N LEU A 109 0.50 8.18 8.48
CA LEU A 109 -0.12 8.82 9.64
C LEU A 109 -1.17 7.92 10.30
N THR A 110 -1.90 7.14 9.51
CA THR A 110 -3.01 6.30 9.97
C THR A 110 -2.64 4.83 10.18
N ASN A 111 -1.36 4.49 10.12
CA ASN A 111 -0.88 3.11 10.28
C ASN A 111 -1.22 2.49 11.65
N LYS A 112 -1.40 3.32 12.67
CA LYS A 112 -1.90 2.89 13.98
C LYS A 112 -3.40 3.16 14.06
N ASP A 113 -4.19 2.14 14.29
CA ASP A 113 -5.66 2.25 14.36
C ASP A 113 -6.13 3.30 15.37
N ALA A 114 -5.43 3.41 16.50
CA ALA A 114 -5.73 4.40 17.54
C ALA A 114 -5.76 5.85 17.03
N VAL A 115 -4.99 6.17 15.99
CA VAL A 115 -4.98 7.54 15.43
C VAL A 115 -6.34 7.89 14.82
N LYS A 116 -6.96 6.95 14.10
CA LYS A 116 -8.27 7.17 13.45
C LYS A 116 -9.40 7.35 14.47
N GLU A 117 -9.26 6.78 15.67
CA GLU A 117 -10.27 6.92 16.73
C GLU A 117 -10.25 8.31 17.36
N PHE A 118 -9.09 8.95 17.45
CA PHE A 118 -8.88 10.20 18.18
C PHE A 118 -8.69 11.44 17.30
N MET A 119 -8.46 11.25 15.99
CA MET A 119 -8.31 12.37 15.05
C MET A 119 -9.32 12.29 13.92
N GLU A 120 -9.94 13.43 13.63
CA GLU A 120 -10.85 13.54 12.51
C GLU A 120 -10.12 13.29 11.17
N ASN A 121 -10.77 12.57 10.27
CA ASN A 121 -10.22 12.22 8.96
C ASN A 121 -9.81 13.48 8.16
N ARG A 122 -10.58 14.55 8.21
CA ARG A 122 -10.25 15.81 7.51
C ARG A 122 -8.95 16.43 8.00
N VAL A 123 -8.63 16.29 9.30
CA VAL A 123 -7.37 16.78 9.88
C VAL A 123 -6.19 15.97 9.37
N LEU A 124 -6.33 14.65 9.31
CA LEU A 124 -5.32 13.75 8.75
C LEU A 124 -5.05 14.03 7.27
N ILE A 125 -6.10 14.30 6.50
CA ILE A 125 -6.00 14.70 5.09
C ILE A 125 -5.26 16.03 4.97
N GLN A 126 -5.58 17.01 5.83
CA GLN A 126 -4.91 18.32 5.85
C GLN A 126 -3.42 18.18 6.17
N ILE A 127 -3.07 17.36 7.14
CA ILE A 127 -1.66 17.04 7.47
C ILE A 127 -0.94 16.46 6.25
N ALA A 128 -1.56 15.50 5.59
CA ALA A 128 -0.99 14.87 4.39
C ALA A 128 -0.75 15.88 3.26
N HIS A 129 -1.70 16.79 3.01
CA HIS A 129 -1.53 17.87 2.04
C HIS A 129 -0.36 18.79 2.40
N GLU A 130 -0.28 19.26 3.64
CA GLU A 130 0.77 20.18 4.08
C GLU A 130 2.15 19.52 4.10
N LEU A 131 2.26 18.26 4.53
CA LEU A 131 3.52 17.50 4.49
C LEU A 131 4.04 17.37 3.06
N THR A 132 3.18 16.99 2.13
CA THR A 132 3.54 16.83 0.73
C THR A 132 3.99 18.16 0.12
N ALA A 133 3.28 19.23 0.38
CA ALA A 133 3.62 20.57 -0.09
C ALA A 133 4.99 21.03 0.46
N SER A 134 5.24 20.81 1.76
CA SER A 134 6.51 21.16 2.41
C SER A 134 7.69 20.38 1.81
N ILE A 135 7.50 19.10 1.55
CA ILE A 135 8.54 18.23 0.97
C ILE A 135 8.83 18.65 -0.48
N LYS A 136 7.82 18.89 -1.30
CA LYS A 136 7.99 19.36 -2.69
C LYS A 136 8.72 20.69 -2.74
N LYS A 137 8.41 21.61 -1.84
CA LYS A 137 9.10 22.89 -1.73
C LYS A 137 10.58 22.73 -1.37
N SER A 138 10.91 21.76 -0.53
CA SER A 138 12.28 21.46 -0.12
C SER A 138 13.07 20.69 -1.17
N MET A 139 12.43 20.02 -2.12
CA MET A 139 13.07 19.21 -3.17
C MET A 139 13.81 20.04 -4.24
N THR A 140 13.70 21.37 -4.23
CA THR A 140 14.49 22.25 -5.09
C THR A 140 15.96 22.29 -4.69
N VAL A 141 16.30 21.78 -3.50
CA VAL A 141 17.66 21.62 -2.99
C VAL A 141 18.04 20.15 -3.12
N ASP A 142 19.26 19.86 -3.54
CA ASP A 142 19.76 18.47 -3.65
C ASP A 142 20.00 17.88 -2.25
N TRP A 143 18.88 17.60 -1.57
CA TRP A 143 18.86 17.14 -0.17
C TRP A 143 19.37 15.71 0.02
N THR A 144 19.48 14.93 -1.07
CA THR A 144 20.03 13.58 -1.02
C THR A 144 21.52 13.55 -0.70
N LEU A 145 22.21 14.68 -0.92
CA LEU A 145 23.65 14.82 -0.74
C LEU A 145 24.05 15.64 0.50
N LYS A 146 23.09 16.28 1.18
CA LYS A 146 23.40 17.16 2.33
C LYS A 146 22.63 16.78 3.58
N ASP A 147 23.35 16.35 4.62
CA ASP A 147 22.77 16.02 5.93
C ASP A 147 22.02 17.20 6.56
N SER A 148 22.48 18.42 6.33
CA SER A 148 21.82 19.66 6.81
C SER A 148 20.42 19.84 6.22
N ALA A 149 20.22 19.52 4.94
CA ALA A 149 18.91 19.60 4.27
C ALA A 149 17.94 18.55 4.83
N ARG A 150 18.42 17.35 5.11
CA ARG A 150 17.63 16.28 5.75
C ARG A 150 17.22 16.66 7.16
N ALA A 151 18.11 17.25 7.94
CA ALA A 151 17.84 17.70 9.30
C ALA A 151 16.77 18.80 9.29
N LYS A 152 16.85 19.76 8.36
CA LYS A 152 15.86 20.83 8.19
C LYS A 152 14.50 20.26 7.85
N MET A 153 14.41 19.30 6.92
CA MET A 153 13.16 18.62 6.56
C MET A 153 12.54 17.91 7.74
N ARG A 154 13.34 17.16 8.52
CA ARG A 154 12.85 16.50 9.74
C ARG A 154 12.28 17.50 10.74
N SER A 155 12.94 18.64 10.92
CA SER A 155 12.46 19.69 11.82
C SER A 155 11.14 20.29 11.35
N GLU A 156 10.97 20.53 10.04
CA GLU A 156 9.72 21.02 9.46
C GLU A 156 8.57 20.04 9.63
N ILE A 157 8.83 18.75 9.40
CA ILE A 157 7.84 17.67 9.59
C ILE A 157 7.40 17.63 11.05
N ARG A 158 8.35 17.65 12.00
CA ARG A 158 8.04 17.65 13.45
C ARG A 158 7.21 18.88 13.84
N ARG A 159 7.58 20.07 13.34
CA ARG A 159 6.84 21.30 13.60
C ARG A 159 5.40 21.19 13.13
N LEU A 160 5.18 20.68 11.93
CA LEU A 160 3.87 20.53 11.33
C LEU A 160 3.01 19.52 12.11
N LEU A 161 3.59 18.38 12.50
CA LEU A 161 2.90 17.39 13.31
C LEU A 161 2.50 17.94 14.69
N ARG A 162 3.36 18.74 15.32
CA ARG A 162 3.05 19.43 16.59
C ARG A 162 1.92 20.45 16.43
N LYS A 163 1.90 21.19 15.33
CA LYS A 163 0.83 22.15 15.01
C LYS A 163 -0.55 21.51 15.06
N TYR A 164 -0.67 20.27 14.55
CA TYR A 164 -1.91 19.52 14.53
C TYR A 164 -2.08 18.57 15.72
N LYS A 165 -1.18 18.63 16.71
CA LYS A 165 -1.19 17.74 17.89
C LYS A 165 -1.17 16.25 17.51
N TYR A 166 -0.35 15.90 16.53
CA TYR A 166 -0.14 14.53 16.13
C TYR A 166 1.11 13.94 16.84
N PRO A 167 1.12 12.69 17.36
CA PRO A 167 -0.04 11.81 17.47
C PRO A 167 -1.00 12.25 18.58
N PRO A 168 -2.29 11.94 18.49
CA PRO A 168 -3.25 12.24 19.55
C PRO A 168 -2.92 11.44 20.79
N GLU A 169 -3.05 12.05 21.96
CA GLU A 169 -2.88 11.38 23.25
C GLU A 169 -4.17 10.67 23.67
#